data_de1b9ba6fc727d2e95fa722ed746c149
#
_entry.id   de1b9ba6fc727d2e95fa722ed746c149
#
_cell.length_a   1.000
_cell.length_b   1.000
_cell.length_c   1.000
_cell.angle_alpha   90.00
_cell.angle_beta   90.00
_cell.angle_gamma   90.00
#
_symmetry.space_group_name_H-M   'P 1'
#
loop_
_entity.id
_entity.type
_entity.pdbx_description
1 polymer ?
#
loop_
_entity_poly.entity_id
_entity_poly.type
_entity_poly.pdbx_seq_one_letter_code
_entity_poly.pdbx_strand_id
1 'polypeptide(L)'
;MSLRIPRPQYAELYGPTTGDRIRLADTELLIEVERDLTVAGDEAKFGGGKALRDGMGQSASATSAEGALDLVITNAVILDHWGIVKADIGVRAGRIVAVGKAGNPDLMDGVTAGMVVGASTEAIAAEGRIVTAAAIDAHVHFICPQLVWEALSAGVTTLIGGGTGPATGTNATTCTPGPWNIGRMLQAAEGFPVNLGFLGKGNSSAAAPLREQIEAGAIGLKLHEDWGTTPAAIDCALSVAEEYDIQVAIHTDTLNEAGFVQDSIDAFKGRTIHTYHTEGAGGGHAPDIIKVCGESNCLPSSTNPTMPFTINTLDEHLDMLMVCHHLDPNIPEDVAFAESRIRAETIAAEDVLHDLGAISMMSSDSQAMGRIGEVVMRTWQTADKMKRQRGALPGERPNADNLRARRYVAKYTVNPAIAHGISHEVGSVEAGRLADLVIWHPAFFGVKPELVIKGGMIAWAAMGDPNASIPTPEPVIYRPMFAAYGRAIGETSVTFLSKAAHDSGVHDHLGLSRKAVAVSRCRGLSKSDMINNNYLPKMHVDPDTYKVRADGELLTCEPARELPMAQRYFLF
;
A
#
# COMPACT_ATOMS: atom_id res chain seq x y z
N MET A 1 35.37 0.97 32.40
CA MET A 1 34.34 1.42 33.32
C MET A 1 33.02 1.28 32.58
N SER A 2 32.07 0.44 33.02
CA SER A 2 30.77 0.31 32.36
C SER A 2 29.85 1.42 32.84
N LEU A 3 29.31 2.22 31.94
CA LEU A 3 28.27 3.21 32.21
C LEU A 3 26.92 2.49 32.29
N ARG A 4 26.10 2.78 33.32
CA ARG A 4 24.74 2.30 33.42
C ARG A 4 23.79 3.47 33.11
N ILE A 5 22.95 3.31 32.09
CA ILE A 5 21.94 4.28 31.69
C ILE A 5 20.55 3.68 32.00
N PRO A 6 19.64 4.41 32.67
CA PRO A 6 18.27 3.98 32.84
C PRO A 6 17.60 3.75 31.49
N ARG A 7 16.73 2.71 31.38
CA ARG A 7 16.06 2.35 30.12
C ARG A 7 15.28 3.51 29.47
N PRO A 8 14.49 4.33 30.20
CA PRO A 8 13.85 5.50 29.60
C PRO A 8 14.84 6.49 28.98
N GLN A 9 15.95 6.79 29.66
CA GLN A 9 17.00 7.67 29.14
C GLN A 9 17.68 7.08 27.89
N TYR A 10 17.89 5.77 27.87
CA TYR A 10 18.41 5.09 26.66
C TYR A 10 17.43 5.25 25.48
N ALA A 11 16.13 5.04 25.71
CA ALA A 11 15.10 5.18 24.67
C ALA A 11 14.99 6.62 24.14
N GLU A 12 15.17 7.64 25.00
CA GLU A 12 15.24 9.04 24.57
C GLU A 12 16.47 9.34 23.70
N LEU A 13 17.60 8.71 23.98
CA LEU A 13 18.83 8.94 23.25
C LEU A 13 18.89 8.15 21.92
N TYR A 14 18.47 6.89 21.95
CA TYR A 14 18.71 5.91 20.86
C TYR A 14 17.42 5.21 20.38
N GLY A 15 16.28 5.64 20.85
CA GLY A 15 15.00 5.01 20.53
C GLY A 15 14.69 3.75 21.35
N PRO A 16 13.47 3.22 21.23
CA PRO A 16 13.05 1.98 21.87
C PRO A 16 13.92 0.79 21.46
N THR A 17 14.14 -0.14 22.40
CA THR A 17 14.94 -1.34 22.19
C THR A 17 14.13 -2.62 22.49
N THR A 18 14.70 -3.79 22.33
CA THR A 18 14.03 -5.09 22.50
C THR A 18 13.16 -5.16 23.76
N GLY A 19 11.88 -5.48 23.58
CA GLY A 19 10.88 -5.58 24.62
C GLY A 19 10.22 -4.26 25.01
N ASP A 20 10.64 -3.10 24.45
CA ASP A 20 9.92 -1.84 24.58
C ASP A 20 8.66 -1.85 23.71
N ARG A 21 7.60 -1.19 24.18
CA ARG A 21 6.32 -1.12 23.49
C ARG A 21 6.01 0.29 23.05
N ILE A 22 5.41 0.38 21.88
CA ILE A 22 5.06 1.64 21.24
C ILE A 22 3.59 1.59 20.87
N ARG A 23 2.83 2.61 21.27
CA ARG A 23 1.45 2.78 20.85
C ARG A 23 1.42 3.39 19.45
N LEU A 24 0.55 2.87 18.61
CA LEU A 24 0.30 3.41 17.27
C LEU A 24 -0.78 4.49 17.33
N ALA A 25 -0.40 5.75 17.19
CA ALA A 25 -1.26 6.92 17.30
C ALA A 25 -2.11 6.90 18.60
N ASP A 26 -3.39 7.21 18.52
CA ASP A 26 -4.35 7.13 19.63
C ASP A 26 -5.17 5.83 19.65
N THR A 27 -4.69 4.80 18.94
CA THR A 27 -5.29 3.45 18.95
C THR A 27 -4.98 2.71 20.25
N GLU A 28 -5.60 1.54 20.44
CA GLU A 28 -5.22 0.60 21.49
C GLU A 28 -4.11 -0.38 21.05
N LEU A 29 -3.64 -0.25 19.82
CA LEU A 29 -2.61 -1.12 19.28
C LEU A 29 -1.24 -0.81 19.88
N LEU A 30 -0.58 -1.85 20.39
CA LEU A 30 0.77 -1.78 20.94
C LEU A 30 1.68 -2.72 20.16
N ILE A 31 2.75 -2.19 19.58
CA ILE A 31 3.81 -3.00 18.98
C ILE A 31 4.98 -3.13 19.95
N GLU A 32 5.59 -4.31 20.01
CA GLU A 32 6.78 -4.59 20.82
C GLU A 32 7.99 -4.79 19.91
N VAL A 33 9.11 -4.12 20.22
CA VAL A 33 10.38 -4.33 19.51
C VAL A 33 10.86 -5.75 19.78
N GLU A 34 10.90 -6.58 18.74
CA GLU A 34 11.26 -8.01 18.83
C GLU A 34 12.75 -8.22 18.97
N ARG A 35 13.54 -7.41 18.25
CA ARG A 35 15.01 -7.45 18.22
C ARG A 35 15.57 -6.05 18.03
N ASP A 36 16.74 -5.81 18.60
CA ASP A 36 17.60 -4.66 18.33
C ASP A 36 18.81 -5.15 17.54
N LEU A 37 19.00 -4.63 16.35
CA LEU A 37 20.10 -5.00 15.44
C LEU A 37 21.29 -4.02 15.57
N THR A 38 21.18 -3.01 16.45
CA THR A 38 22.30 -2.12 16.81
C THR A 38 23.12 -2.71 17.95
N VAL A 39 24.19 -2.04 18.34
CA VAL A 39 25.03 -2.43 19.49
C VAL A 39 24.91 -1.36 20.56
N ALA A 40 24.37 -1.74 21.71
CA ALA A 40 24.13 -0.83 22.82
C ALA A 40 25.41 -0.14 23.33
N GLY A 41 25.41 1.19 23.30
CA GLY A 41 26.56 2.02 23.67
C GLY A 41 27.51 2.33 22.53
N ASP A 42 27.24 1.82 21.31
CA ASP A 42 28.02 2.04 20.10
C ASP A 42 27.09 2.30 18.88
N GLU A 43 25.93 2.91 19.14
CA GLU A 43 24.96 3.24 18.11
C GLU A 43 25.45 4.35 17.18
N ALA A 44 25.10 4.25 15.89
CA ALA A 44 25.21 5.35 14.96
C ALA A 44 24.22 6.44 15.36
N LYS A 45 24.69 7.66 15.59
CA LYS A 45 23.86 8.81 15.92
C LYS A 45 24.47 10.10 15.41
N PHE A 46 23.68 10.91 14.71
CA PHE A 46 24.05 12.22 14.21
C PHE A 46 23.77 13.32 15.24
N GLY A 47 24.61 14.36 15.28
CA GLY A 47 24.43 15.55 16.11
C GLY A 47 25.70 16.03 16.78
N GLY A 48 25.66 17.23 17.36
CA GLY A 48 26.79 17.80 18.12
C GLY A 48 27.17 16.90 19.30
N GLY A 49 28.44 16.50 19.33
CA GLY A 49 28.95 15.58 20.36
C GLY A 49 28.49 14.12 20.22
N LYS A 50 27.90 13.72 19.09
CA LYS A 50 27.43 12.36 18.82
C LYS A 50 28.44 11.56 18.00
N ALA A 51 28.14 10.26 17.76
CA ALA A 51 29.08 9.32 17.18
C ALA A 51 29.44 9.58 15.70
N LEU A 52 28.48 10.01 14.88
CA LEU A 52 28.71 10.23 13.44
C LEU A 52 29.51 11.51 13.18
N ARG A 53 30.81 11.42 13.40
CA ARG A 53 31.82 12.48 13.17
C ARG A 53 33.03 11.86 12.48
N ASP A 54 33.76 12.69 11.75
CA ASP A 54 34.99 12.27 11.04
C ASP A 54 35.99 11.54 11.93
N GLY A 55 36.46 10.42 11.45
CA GLY A 55 37.40 9.55 12.18
C GLY A 55 36.81 8.89 13.43
N MET A 56 35.47 8.89 13.57
CA MET A 56 34.74 8.19 14.63
C MET A 56 33.69 7.25 13.97
N GLY A 57 32.42 7.48 14.14
CA GLY A 57 31.35 6.71 13.48
C GLY A 57 31.23 7.00 11.98
N GLN A 58 31.81 8.06 11.48
CA GLN A 58 32.05 8.30 10.07
C GLN A 58 33.50 7.89 9.74
N SER A 59 33.67 7.06 8.72
CA SER A 59 34.97 6.69 8.19
C SER A 59 35.61 7.90 7.50
N ALA A 60 36.87 8.20 7.85
CA ALA A 60 37.63 9.29 7.26
C ALA A 60 38.10 9.01 5.80
N SER A 61 38.09 7.74 5.38
CA SER A 61 38.62 7.32 4.09
C SER A 61 37.60 6.74 3.12
N ALA A 62 36.44 6.28 3.60
CA ALA A 62 35.44 5.62 2.76
C ALA A 62 34.80 6.59 1.76
N THR A 63 34.84 6.23 0.48
CA THR A 63 34.23 6.96 -0.62
C THR A 63 32.98 6.25 -1.15
N SER A 64 32.10 6.94 -1.88
CA SER A 64 30.96 6.33 -2.57
C SER A 64 31.38 5.21 -3.53
N ALA A 65 32.53 5.38 -4.23
CA ALA A 65 33.09 4.36 -5.12
C ALA A 65 33.52 3.08 -4.39
N GLU A 66 33.93 3.21 -3.13
CA GLU A 66 34.31 2.10 -2.25
C GLU A 66 33.14 1.57 -1.42
N GLY A 67 31.95 2.09 -1.62
CA GLY A 67 30.73 1.54 -1.05
C GLY A 67 30.19 2.28 0.19
N ALA A 68 30.66 3.49 0.49
CA ALA A 68 30.00 4.33 1.49
C ALA A 68 28.54 4.58 1.09
N LEU A 69 27.67 4.68 2.10
CA LEU A 69 26.24 4.95 1.91
C LEU A 69 26.00 6.36 1.35
N ASP A 70 24.91 6.53 0.59
CA ASP A 70 24.40 7.86 0.22
C ASP A 70 23.51 8.42 1.33
N LEU A 71 22.75 7.54 2.01
CA LEU A 71 21.87 7.89 3.12
C LEU A 71 21.91 6.80 4.20
N VAL A 72 21.93 7.22 5.47
CA VAL A 72 21.66 6.37 6.62
C VAL A 72 20.46 6.90 7.41
N ILE A 73 19.51 6.03 7.74
CA ILE A 73 18.41 6.31 8.67
C ILE A 73 18.77 5.58 9.97
N THR A 74 19.03 6.34 11.05
CA THR A 74 19.60 5.77 12.27
C THR A 74 18.54 5.38 13.29
N ASN A 75 18.75 4.24 13.98
CA ASN A 75 17.98 3.79 15.15
C ASN A 75 16.46 3.76 14.95
N ALA A 76 15.99 3.39 13.74
CA ALA A 76 14.59 3.31 13.41
C ALA A 76 13.93 2.09 14.07
N VAL A 77 12.67 2.25 14.50
CA VAL A 77 11.79 1.11 14.74
C VAL A 77 11.12 0.75 13.43
N ILE A 78 11.57 -0.31 12.80
CA ILE A 78 11.04 -0.78 11.53
C ILE A 78 9.83 -1.67 11.81
N LEU A 79 8.68 -1.29 11.27
CA LEU A 79 7.45 -2.10 11.24
C LEU A 79 7.25 -2.63 9.82
N ASP A 80 7.46 -3.91 9.65
CA ASP A 80 7.26 -4.58 8.36
C ASP A 80 6.59 -5.95 8.55
N HIS A 81 6.15 -6.58 7.45
CA HIS A 81 5.51 -7.90 7.45
C HIS A 81 6.38 -9.00 8.05
N TRP A 82 7.71 -8.87 7.99
CA TRP A 82 8.69 -9.84 8.47
C TRP A 82 9.09 -9.64 9.94
N GLY A 83 8.78 -8.49 10.55
CA GLY A 83 9.12 -8.24 11.95
C GLY A 83 8.98 -6.79 12.39
N ILE A 84 9.18 -6.59 13.69
CA ILE A 84 9.25 -5.27 14.32
C ILE A 84 10.61 -5.17 15.02
N VAL A 85 11.52 -4.42 14.41
CA VAL A 85 12.92 -4.40 14.86
C VAL A 85 13.46 -2.98 14.98
N LYS A 86 14.41 -2.77 15.90
CA LYS A 86 15.24 -1.56 15.90
C LYS A 86 16.48 -1.81 15.03
N ALA A 87 16.73 -0.92 14.08
CA ALA A 87 17.91 -0.99 13.22
C ALA A 87 18.22 0.36 12.56
N ASP A 88 19.40 0.46 11.98
CA ASP A 88 19.72 1.45 10.96
C ASP A 88 19.33 0.91 9.58
N ILE A 89 18.98 1.81 8.65
CA ILE A 89 18.70 1.48 7.26
C ILE A 89 19.75 2.18 6.39
N GLY A 90 20.52 1.42 5.66
CA GLY A 90 21.52 1.95 4.71
C GLY A 90 20.98 2.00 3.30
N VAL A 91 21.14 3.15 2.62
CA VAL A 91 20.68 3.36 1.25
C VAL A 91 21.86 3.78 0.36
N ARG A 92 21.91 3.23 -0.85
CA ARG A 92 22.85 3.62 -1.91
C ARG A 92 22.19 3.48 -3.27
N ALA A 93 22.41 4.47 -4.14
CA ALA A 93 21.84 4.55 -5.48
C ALA A 93 20.31 4.33 -5.50
N GLY A 94 19.62 4.91 -4.50
CA GLY A 94 18.16 4.83 -4.37
C GLY A 94 17.61 3.51 -3.83
N ARG A 95 18.48 2.55 -3.47
CA ARG A 95 18.08 1.22 -2.98
C ARG A 95 18.56 0.97 -1.55
N ILE A 96 17.77 0.22 -0.80
CA ILE A 96 18.17 -0.30 0.50
C ILE A 96 19.34 -1.28 0.29
N VAL A 97 20.48 -1.02 0.91
CA VAL A 97 21.65 -1.91 0.87
C VAL A 97 21.53 -2.99 1.92
N ALA A 98 21.18 -2.58 3.14
CA ALA A 98 20.99 -3.47 4.27
C ALA A 98 20.17 -2.80 5.38
N VAL A 99 19.67 -3.63 6.29
CA VAL A 99 19.04 -3.27 7.55
C VAL A 99 19.88 -3.88 8.66
N GLY A 100 20.42 -3.06 9.56
CA GLY A 100 21.31 -3.54 10.60
C GLY A 100 21.94 -2.40 11.39
N LYS A 101 23.25 -2.44 11.62
CA LYS A 101 24.01 -1.38 12.24
C LYS A 101 24.88 -0.68 11.21
N ALA A 102 24.77 0.64 11.09
CA ALA A 102 25.63 1.48 10.27
C ALA A 102 26.81 2.06 11.08
N GLY A 103 27.82 2.54 10.41
CA GLY A 103 28.94 3.24 11.05
C GLY A 103 30.28 3.05 10.35
N ASN A 104 31.34 3.25 11.13
CA ASN A 104 32.74 3.06 10.71
C ASN A 104 33.26 1.71 11.22
N PRO A 105 33.43 0.71 10.34
CA PRO A 105 33.88 -0.61 10.77
C PRO A 105 35.29 -0.66 11.38
N ASP A 106 36.10 0.39 11.17
CA ASP A 106 37.45 0.46 11.75
C ASP A 106 37.41 0.75 13.26
N LEU A 107 36.33 1.35 13.76
CA LEU A 107 36.22 1.80 15.15
C LEU A 107 34.95 1.31 15.88
N MET A 108 33.92 0.92 15.14
CA MET A 108 32.62 0.50 15.70
C MET A 108 32.43 -1.01 15.52
N ASP A 109 32.05 -1.69 16.60
CA ASP A 109 31.78 -3.11 16.56
C ASP A 109 30.46 -3.41 15.82
N GLY A 110 30.39 -4.53 15.10
CA GLY A 110 29.17 -5.09 14.54
C GLY A 110 28.55 -4.28 13.41
N VAL A 111 29.32 -3.41 12.73
CA VAL A 111 28.84 -2.72 11.53
C VAL A 111 28.45 -3.74 10.46
N THR A 112 27.22 -3.66 9.98
CA THR A 112 26.68 -4.56 8.96
C THR A 112 27.41 -4.35 7.63
N ALA A 113 27.71 -5.44 6.93
CA ALA A 113 28.39 -5.38 5.63
C ALA A 113 27.64 -4.44 4.66
N GLY A 114 28.36 -3.50 4.05
CA GLY A 114 27.81 -2.49 3.14
C GLY A 114 27.17 -1.27 3.82
N MET A 115 27.17 -1.18 5.16
CA MET A 115 26.59 -0.05 5.88
C MET A 115 27.64 0.92 6.42
N VAL A 116 28.66 1.19 5.62
CA VAL A 116 29.74 2.13 5.99
C VAL A 116 29.25 3.57 5.81
N VAL A 117 29.35 4.37 6.87
CA VAL A 117 29.11 5.82 6.85
C VAL A 117 30.40 6.53 6.46
N GLY A 118 30.36 7.32 5.40
CA GLY A 118 31.48 8.13 4.92
C GLY A 118 31.12 9.61 4.83
N ALA A 119 32.04 10.42 4.33
CA ALA A 119 31.80 11.86 4.11
C ALA A 119 30.69 12.15 3.06
N SER A 120 30.36 11.17 2.21
CA SER A 120 29.30 11.23 1.21
C SER A 120 27.90 10.83 1.75
N THR A 121 27.82 10.43 3.01
CA THR A 121 26.57 9.89 3.59
C THR A 121 25.75 10.99 4.24
N GLU A 122 24.50 11.18 3.79
CA GLU A 122 23.47 11.96 4.49
C GLU A 122 22.90 11.14 5.66
N ALA A 123 22.43 11.80 6.70
CA ALA A 123 21.87 11.14 7.88
C ALA A 123 20.46 11.64 8.21
N ILE A 124 19.53 10.71 8.43
CA ILE A 124 18.21 10.98 8.99
C ILE A 124 18.13 10.31 10.37
N ALA A 125 17.87 11.11 11.39
CA ALA A 125 17.67 10.63 12.75
C ALA A 125 16.27 10.06 12.91
N ALA A 126 16.17 8.76 13.18
CA ALA A 126 14.89 8.08 13.39
C ALA A 126 14.72 7.50 14.81
N GLU A 127 15.50 7.99 15.77
CA GLU A 127 15.37 7.63 17.18
C GLU A 127 13.95 7.95 17.67
N GLY A 128 13.22 6.92 18.13
CA GLY A 128 11.84 7.07 18.57
C GLY A 128 10.83 7.26 17.42
N ARG A 129 11.23 7.01 16.19
CA ARG A 129 10.35 7.00 15.00
C ARG A 129 10.06 5.58 14.54
N ILE A 130 8.89 5.40 13.93
CA ILE A 130 8.52 4.17 13.22
C ILE A 130 8.82 4.39 11.75
N VAL A 131 9.47 3.40 11.12
CA VAL A 131 9.73 3.38 9.68
C VAL A 131 9.00 2.20 9.05
N THR A 132 8.24 2.47 7.99
CA THR A 132 7.55 1.45 7.19
C THR A 132 7.99 1.54 5.74
N ALA A 133 7.80 0.46 4.98
CA ALA A 133 7.72 0.60 3.53
C ALA A 133 6.57 1.55 3.19
N ALA A 134 6.73 2.32 2.12
CA ALA A 134 5.66 3.18 1.65
C ALA A 134 4.51 2.34 1.05
N ALA A 135 3.29 2.87 1.16
CA ALA A 135 2.10 2.17 0.72
C ALA A 135 1.99 2.10 -0.81
N ILE A 136 1.29 1.07 -1.26
CA ILE A 136 0.91 0.81 -2.65
C ILE A 136 -0.61 0.82 -2.70
N ASP A 137 -1.17 1.66 -3.56
CA ASP A 137 -2.59 1.63 -3.88
C ASP A 137 -2.78 0.96 -5.25
N ALA A 138 -3.45 -0.19 -5.26
CA ALA A 138 -3.66 -1.01 -6.45
C ALA A 138 -5.05 -0.85 -7.08
N HIS A 139 -5.80 0.19 -6.67
CA HIS A 139 -7.12 0.49 -7.22
C HIS A 139 -7.31 2.00 -7.34
N VAL A 140 -6.71 2.59 -8.40
CA VAL A 140 -6.68 4.04 -8.60
C VAL A 140 -7.40 4.41 -9.90
N HIS A 141 -8.42 5.28 -9.79
CA HIS A 141 -8.99 5.98 -10.93
C HIS A 141 -8.19 7.27 -11.19
N PHE A 142 -7.48 7.32 -12.31
CA PHE A 142 -6.70 8.51 -12.69
C PHE A 142 -7.60 9.58 -13.30
N ILE A 143 -8.44 10.20 -12.47
CA ILE A 143 -9.38 11.27 -12.84
C ILE A 143 -8.70 12.63 -12.74
N CYS A 144 -8.09 12.92 -11.59
CA CYS A 144 -7.48 14.21 -11.29
C CYS A 144 -6.00 14.01 -10.92
N PRO A 145 -5.03 14.63 -11.62
CA PRO A 145 -3.62 14.41 -11.34
C PRO A 145 -3.18 14.89 -9.95
N GLN A 146 -3.93 15.77 -9.31
CA GLN A 146 -3.65 16.24 -7.95
C GLN A 146 -3.76 15.13 -6.89
N LEU A 147 -4.43 14.02 -7.20
CA LEU A 147 -4.46 12.85 -6.32
C LEU A 147 -3.06 12.34 -5.91
N VAL A 148 -2.04 12.61 -6.73
CA VAL A 148 -0.64 12.21 -6.44
C VAL A 148 -0.12 12.90 -5.18
N TRP A 149 -0.49 14.15 -4.95
CA TRP A 149 -0.08 14.89 -3.75
C TRP A 149 -0.79 14.38 -2.50
N GLU A 150 -2.06 14.02 -2.62
CA GLU A 150 -2.82 13.38 -1.55
C GLU A 150 -2.23 12.01 -1.20
N ALA A 151 -1.85 11.22 -2.21
CA ALA A 151 -1.16 9.95 -2.03
C ALA A 151 0.14 10.12 -1.22
N LEU A 152 1.02 11.01 -1.67
CA LEU A 152 2.30 11.29 -0.99
C LEU A 152 2.10 11.77 0.44
N SER A 153 1.14 12.68 0.67
CA SER A 153 0.85 13.22 2.00
C SER A 153 0.41 12.14 3.00
N ALA A 154 -0.11 11.03 2.50
CA ALA A 154 -0.53 9.87 3.29
C ALA A 154 0.47 8.71 3.31
N GLY A 155 1.65 8.89 2.69
CA GLY A 155 2.69 7.86 2.63
C GLY A 155 2.47 6.80 1.55
N VAL A 156 1.62 7.06 0.56
CA VAL A 156 1.41 6.20 -0.61
C VAL A 156 2.33 6.66 -1.74
N THR A 157 3.23 5.79 -2.21
CA THR A 157 4.25 6.14 -3.21
C THR A 157 4.19 5.31 -4.49
N THR A 158 3.30 4.33 -4.54
CA THR A 158 3.09 3.49 -5.73
C THR A 158 1.61 3.40 -6.04
N LEU A 159 1.23 3.73 -7.27
CA LEU A 159 -0.15 3.79 -7.74
C LEU A 159 -0.33 2.86 -8.93
N ILE A 160 -1.28 1.95 -8.83
CA ILE A 160 -1.68 1.05 -9.91
C ILE A 160 -3.18 1.24 -10.18
N GLY A 161 -3.53 1.42 -11.42
CA GLY A 161 -4.92 1.63 -11.82
C GLY A 161 -5.04 2.05 -13.27
N GLY A 162 -6.10 2.74 -13.61
CA GLY A 162 -6.34 3.20 -14.97
C GLY A 162 -7.16 4.46 -15.03
N GLY A 163 -7.19 5.06 -16.21
CA GLY A 163 -7.93 6.28 -16.50
C GLY A 163 -7.19 7.24 -17.39
N THR A 164 -7.89 8.28 -17.83
CA THR A 164 -7.38 9.30 -18.76
C THR A 164 -7.89 10.70 -18.40
N GLY A 165 -8.19 10.95 -17.14
CA GLY A 165 -8.86 12.16 -16.69
C GLY A 165 -10.37 11.93 -16.44
N PRO A 166 -11.18 12.98 -16.29
CA PRO A 166 -12.60 12.89 -15.94
C PRO A 166 -13.47 12.44 -17.13
N ALA A 167 -13.04 11.41 -17.84
CA ALA A 167 -13.85 10.75 -18.87
C ALA A 167 -14.84 9.80 -18.21
N THR A 168 -16.01 9.61 -18.82
CA THR A 168 -17.07 8.74 -18.28
C THR A 168 -16.57 7.32 -18.02
N GLY A 169 -15.79 6.75 -18.94
CA GLY A 169 -15.17 5.43 -18.75
C GLY A 169 -14.20 5.39 -17.56
N THR A 170 -13.42 6.45 -17.32
CA THR A 170 -12.52 6.53 -16.17
C THR A 170 -13.28 6.73 -14.85
N ASN A 171 -14.35 7.52 -14.85
CA ASN A 171 -15.17 7.73 -13.67
C ASN A 171 -15.74 6.41 -13.13
N ALA A 172 -16.22 5.56 -14.03
CA ALA A 172 -16.78 4.26 -13.68
C ALA A 172 -15.72 3.17 -13.49
N THR A 173 -14.63 3.20 -14.29
CA THR A 173 -13.69 2.08 -14.39
C THR A 173 -12.23 2.48 -14.23
N THR A 174 -11.38 1.59 -13.76
CA THR A 174 -9.92 1.80 -13.65
C THR A 174 -9.21 1.32 -14.92
N CYS A 175 -9.68 1.74 -16.09
CA CYS A 175 -9.11 1.34 -17.39
C CYS A 175 -8.44 2.49 -18.11
N THR A 176 -7.22 2.26 -18.63
CA THR A 176 -6.58 3.12 -19.63
C THR A 176 -6.64 2.39 -20.96
N PRO A 177 -7.65 2.67 -21.83
CA PRO A 177 -7.93 1.83 -22.97
C PRO A 177 -7.07 2.18 -24.18
N GLY A 178 -6.45 1.15 -24.76
CA GLY A 178 -5.77 1.21 -26.05
C GLY A 178 -4.39 1.87 -26.05
N PRO A 179 -3.57 1.60 -27.07
CA PRO A 179 -2.18 2.05 -27.13
C PRO A 179 -1.98 3.56 -27.07
N TRP A 180 -2.89 4.33 -27.68
CA TRP A 180 -2.82 5.79 -27.63
C TRP A 180 -2.91 6.32 -26.22
N ASN A 181 -3.95 5.94 -25.47
CA ASN A 181 -4.18 6.44 -24.12
C ASN A 181 -3.06 5.96 -23.17
N ILE A 182 -2.65 4.71 -23.26
CA ILE A 182 -1.56 4.15 -22.46
C ILE A 182 -0.28 4.97 -22.68
N GLY A 183 0.09 5.21 -23.95
CA GLY A 183 1.28 6.00 -24.27
C GLY A 183 1.21 7.44 -23.73
N ARG A 184 0.05 8.10 -23.83
CA ARG A 184 -0.11 9.46 -23.29
C ARG A 184 -0.08 9.48 -21.76
N MET A 185 -0.69 8.50 -21.10
CA MET A 185 -0.64 8.41 -19.64
C MET A 185 0.77 8.09 -19.12
N LEU A 186 1.52 7.23 -19.80
CA LEU A 186 2.94 6.99 -19.49
C LEU A 186 3.77 8.28 -19.60
N GLN A 187 3.55 9.09 -20.63
CA GLN A 187 4.22 10.39 -20.76
C GLN A 187 3.75 11.42 -19.71
N ALA A 188 2.47 11.45 -19.36
CA ALA A 188 1.95 12.34 -18.31
C ALA A 188 2.55 11.98 -16.94
N ALA A 189 2.86 10.71 -16.72
CA ALA A 189 3.46 10.20 -15.48
C ALA A 189 4.89 10.74 -15.21
N GLU A 190 5.58 11.25 -16.22
CA GLU A 190 6.96 11.75 -16.10
C GLU A 190 7.13 12.80 -15.00
N GLY A 191 6.10 13.62 -14.75
CA GLY A 191 6.12 14.69 -13.75
C GLY A 191 5.65 14.26 -12.35
N PHE A 192 5.33 12.99 -12.10
CA PHE A 192 4.78 12.55 -10.82
C PHE A 192 5.82 11.85 -9.95
N PRO A 193 6.08 12.33 -8.72
CA PRO A 193 7.09 11.76 -7.83
C PRO A 193 6.57 10.49 -7.10
N VAL A 194 5.94 9.59 -7.84
CA VAL A 194 5.43 8.29 -7.39
C VAL A 194 5.72 7.22 -8.44
N ASN A 195 5.77 5.96 -8.05
CA ASN A 195 5.83 4.85 -9.01
C ASN A 195 4.43 4.63 -9.61
N LEU A 196 4.36 4.28 -10.88
CA LEU A 196 3.10 4.17 -11.60
C LEU A 196 3.05 2.93 -12.48
N GLY A 197 1.86 2.30 -12.53
CA GLY A 197 1.54 1.24 -13.48
C GLY A 197 0.10 1.37 -13.96
N PHE A 198 -0.13 1.28 -15.27
CA PHE A 198 -1.45 1.44 -15.86
C PHE A 198 -2.07 0.10 -16.27
N LEU A 199 -3.37 -0.03 -16.00
CA LEU A 199 -4.18 -1.18 -16.41
C LEU A 199 -4.91 -0.86 -17.71
N GLY A 200 -4.79 -1.74 -18.69
CA GLY A 200 -5.57 -1.69 -19.91
C GLY A 200 -7.01 -2.14 -19.69
N LYS A 201 -7.89 -1.86 -20.65
CA LYS A 201 -9.28 -2.34 -20.66
C LYS A 201 -9.31 -3.82 -20.99
N GLY A 202 -9.74 -4.66 -20.04
CA GLY A 202 -9.79 -6.11 -20.16
C GLY A 202 -11.06 -6.65 -20.86
N ASN A 203 -12.09 -5.82 -21.01
CA ASN A 203 -13.39 -6.24 -21.52
C ASN A 203 -13.35 -6.42 -23.06
N SER A 204 -12.90 -7.60 -23.47
CA SER A 204 -12.95 -8.08 -24.85
C SER A 204 -13.02 -9.60 -24.87
N SER A 205 -13.90 -10.16 -25.66
CA SER A 205 -13.94 -11.60 -25.94
C SER A 205 -13.01 -12.04 -27.09
N ALA A 206 -12.18 -11.11 -27.61
CA ALA A 206 -11.14 -11.37 -28.61
C ALA A 206 -9.78 -10.95 -28.04
N ALA A 207 -8.74 -11.79 -28.28
CA ALA A 207 -7.43 -11.58 -27.67
C ALA A 207 -6.62 -10.43 -28.28
N ALA A 208 -6.78 -10.15 -29.59
CA ALA A 208 -5.97 -9.14 -30.28
C ALA A 208 -6.06 -7.74 -29.65
N PRO A 209 -7.26 -7.18 -29.32
CA PRO A 209 -7.36 -5.88 -28.65
C PRO A 209 -6.77 -5.84 -27.24
N LEU A 210 -6.61 -6.99 -26.59
CA LEU A 210 -5.98 -7.08 -25.28
C LEU A 210 -4.46 -7.09 -25.41
N ARG A 211 -3.92 -7.84 -26.36
CA ARG A 211 -2.47 -7.92 -26.62
C ARG A 211 -1.88 -6.57 -26.98
N GLU A 212 -2.52 -5.79 -27.87
CA GLU A 212 -2.01 -4.48 -28.26
C GLU A 212 -1.87 -3.49 -27.09
N GLN A 213 -2.72 -3.59 -26.06
CA GLN A 213 -2.63 -2.76 -24.87
C GLN A 213 -1.46 -3.16 -23.98
N ILE A 214 -1.23 -4.47 -23.84
CA ILE A 214 -0.12 -5.00 -23.06
C ILE A 214 1.21 -4.65 -23.75
N GLU A 215 1.28 -4.81 -25.05
CA GLU A 215 2.45 -4.45 -25.89
C GLU A 215 2.71 -2.94 -25.91
N ALA A 216 1.70 -2.12 -25.66
CA ALA A 216 1.83 -0.67 -25.51
C ALA A 216 2.27 -0.20 -24.10
N GLY A 217 2.35 -1.10 -23.11
CA GLY A 217 2.87 -0.80 -21.78
C GLY A 217 1.94 -1.07 -20.61
N ALA A 218 0.70 -1.51 -20.83
CA ALA A 218 -0.19 -1.87 -19.73
C ALA A 218 0.41 -3.02 -18.90
N ILE A 219 0.46 -2.86 -17.57
CA ILE A 219 1.01 -3.86 -16.65
C ILE A 219 -0.01 -4.93 -16.25
N GLY A 220 -1.24 -4.77 -16.66
CA GLY A 220 -2.36 -5.65 -16.36
C GLY A 220 -3.60 -5.24 -17.12
N LEU A 221 -4.66 -6.01 -16.94
CA LEU A 221 -5.97 -5.74 -17.52
C LEU A 221 -6.99 -5.54 -16.42
N LYS A 222 -7.91 -4.59 -16.62
CA LYS A 222 -9.07 -4.37 -15.73
C LYS A 222 -10.35 -4.76 -16.45
N LEU A 223 -11.11 -5.64 -15.81
CA LEU A 223 -12.48 -6.00 -16.17
C LEU A 223 -13.46 -5.19 -15.31
N HIS A 224 -14.49 -4.63 -15.93
CA HIS A 224 -15.54 -3.87 -15.25
C HIS A 224 -16.91 -4.10 -15.91
N GLU A 225 -17.97 -4.21 -15.09
CA GLU A 225 -19.31 -4.50 -15.57
C GLU A 225 -19.83 -3.51 -16.61
N ASP A 226 -19.54 -2.21 -16.46
CA ASP A 226 -19.98 -1.17 -17.42
C ASP A 226 -19.46 -1.41 -18.84
N TRP A 227 -18.41 -2.21 -18.99
CA TRP A 227 -17.87 -2.66 -20.28
C TRP A 227 -18.30 -4.09 -20.64
N GLY A 228 -19.11 -4.74 -19.80
CA GLY A 228 -19.56 -6.12 -19.98
C GLY A 228 -18.57 -7.17 -19.45
N THR A 229 -18.69 -7.48 -18.16
CA THR A 229 -17.86 -8.52 -17.50
C THR A 229 -18.51 -9.90 -17.65
N THR A 230 -18.61 -10.36 -18.90
CA THR A 230 -19.18 -11.66 -19.26
C THR A 230 -18.15 -12.78 -19.03
N PRO A 231 -18.60 -14.04 -18.83
CA PRO A 231 -17.69 -15.19 -18.74
C PRO A 231 -16.70 -15.29 -19.91
N ALA A 232 -17.12 -14.92 -21.13
CA ALA A 232 -16.26 -14.91 -22.30
C ALA A 232 -15.15 -13.83 -22.23
N ALA A 233 -15.49 -12.62 -21.75
CA ALA A 233 -14.51 -11.56 -21.54
C ALA A 233 -13.52 -11.92 -20.44
N ILE A 234 -14.00 -12.50 -19.34
CA ILE A 234 -13.17 -12.98 -18.22
C ILE A 234 -12.18 -14.04 -18.71
N ASP A 235 -12.66 -15.06 -19.43
CA ASP A 235 -11.83 -16.15 -19.93
C ASP A 235 -10.78 -15.65 -20.93
N CYS A 236 -11.16 -14.73 -21.82
CA CYS A 236 -10.25 -14.14 -22.79
C CYS A 236 -9.15 -13.31 -22.11
N ALA A 237 -9.52 -12.43 -21.17
CA ALA A 237 -8.56 -11.60 -20.43
C ALA A 237 -7.56 -12.44 -19.65
N LEU A 238 -8.03 -13.46 -18.93
CA LEU A 238 -7.17 -14.38 -18.19
C LEU A 238 -6.27 -15.21 -19.10
N SER A 239 -6.77 -15.64 -20.26
CA SER A 239 -5.94 -16.40 -21.23
C SER A 239 -4.80 -15.56 -21.78
N VAL A 240 -5.06 -14.29 -22.11
CA VAL A 240 -4.01 -13.36 -22.54
C VAL A 240 -3.06 -13.02 -21.40
N ALA A 241 -3.58 -12.89 -20.17
CA ALA A 241 -2.75 -12.63 -19.01
C ALA A 241 -1.76 -13.78 -18.71
N GLU A 242 -2.17 -15.04 -18.89
CA GLU A 242 -1.27 -16.21 -18.80
C GLU A 242 -0.13 -16.15 -19.85
N GLU A 243 -0.44 -15.66 -21.06
CA GLU A 243 0.54 -15.53 -22.16
C GLU A 243 1.61 -14.47 -21.85
N TYR A 244 1.24 -13.35 -21.19
CA TYR A 244 2.11 -12.20 -21.00
C TYR A 244 2.64 -12.02 -19.56
N ASP A 245 2.30 -12.90 -18.65
CA ASP A 245 2.63 -12.82 -17.22
C ASP A 245 2.23 -11.47 -16.57
N ILE A 246 0.96 -11.10 -16.74
CA ILE A 246 0.38 -9.89 -16.17
C ILE A 246 -0.80 -10.20 -15.25
N GLN A 247 -1.18 -9.23 -14.39
CA GLN A 247 -2.35 -9.39 -13.53
C GLN A 247 -3.65 -9.01 -14.25
N VAL A 248 -4.74 -9.65 -13.85
CA VAL A 248 -6.11 -9.22 -14.17
C VAL A 248 -6.81 -8.78 -12.89
N ALA A 249 -7.31 -7.55 -12.88
CA ALA A 249 -8.16 -7.03 -11.82
C ALA A 249 -9.62 -7.01 -12.29
N ILE A 250 -10.56 -7.33 -11.38
CA ILE A 250 -11.97 -7.44 -11.74
C ILE A 250 -12.91 -6.71 -10.76
N HIS A 251 -13.81 -5.93 -11.34
CA HIS A 251 -15.10 -5.55 -10.80
C HIS A 251 -16.14 -6.45 -11.50
N THR A 252 -16.73 -7.38 -10.76
CA THR A 252 -17.65 -8.38 -11.33
C THR A 252 -19.03 -7.78 -11.62
N ASP A 253 -19.87 -8.55 -12.29
CA ASP A 253 -21.21 -8.15 -12.74
C ASP A 253 -22.18 -8.00 -11.56
N THR A 254 -22.36 -6.78 -11.08
CA THR A 254 -23.23 -6.47 -9.93
C THR A 254 -24.69 -6.80 -10.17
N LEU A 255 -25.15 -6.55 -11.41
CA LEU A 255 -26.55 -6.76 -11.79
C LEU A 255 -26.88 -8.22 -12.11
N ASN A 256 -25.88 -9.11 -12.10
CA ASN A 256 -26.02 -10.51 -12.49
C ASN A 256 -26.60 -10.68 -13.91
N GLU A 257 -26.29 -9.75 -14.82
CA GLU A 257 -26.81 -9.75 -16.21
C GLU A 257 -26.24 -10.90 -17.04
N ALA A 258 -24.97 -11.25 -16.78
CA ALA A 258 -24.23 -12.29 -17.51
C ALA A 258 -24.12 -13.60 -16.73
N GLY A 259 -24.78 -13.70 -15.57
CA GLY A 259 -24.72 -14.84 -14.66
C GLY A 259 -24.51 -14.42 -13.21
N PHE A 260 -24.52 -15.38 -12.30
CA PHE A 260 -24.28 -15.18 -10.87
C PHE A 260 -22.80 -15.33 -10.52
N VAL A 261 -22.45 -15.15 -9.25
CA VAL A 261 -21.06 -15.24 -8.77
C VAL A 261 -20.37 -16.54 -9.20
N GLN A 262 -21.11 -17.67 -9.23
CA GLN A 262 -20.54 -18.97 -9.62
C GLN A 262 -20.12 -18.99 -11.09
N ASP A 263 -20.89 -18.35 -11.99
CA ASP A 263 -20.53 -18.28 -13.42
C ASP A 263 -19.22 -17.51 -13.61
N SER A 264 -19.00 -16.45 -12.83
CA SER A 264 -17.72 -15.72 -12.85
C SER A 264 -16.58 -16.56 -12.27
N ILE A 265 -16.79 -17.24 -11.12
CA ILE A 265 -15.78 -18.12 -10.53
C ILE A 265 -15.42 -19.26 -11.49
N ASP A 266 -16.40 -19.86 -12.14
CA ASP A 266 -16.19 -20.91 -13.14
C ASP A 266 -15.39 -20.38 -14.35
N ALA A 267 -15.63 -19.11 -14.77
CA ALA A 267 -14.86 -18.46 -15.83
C ALA A 267 -13.41 -18.18 -15.45
N PHE A 268 -13.10 -18.02 -14.16
CA PHE A 268 -11.71 -17.90 -13.69
C PHE A 268 -10.90 -19.18 -13.96
N LYS A 269 -11.53 -20.34 -13.96
CA LYS A 269 -10.89 -21.64 -14.22
C LYS A 269 -9.66 -21.91 -13.33
N GLY A 270 -9.70 -21.46 -12.08
CA GLY A 270 -8.58 -21.57 -11.14
C GLY A 270 -7.36 -20.71 -11.44
N ARG A 271 -7.43 -19.78 -12.39
CA ARG A 271 -6.34 -18.84 -12.73
C ARG A 271 -6.33 -17.66 -11.76
N THR A 272 -5.15 -17.16 -11.46
CA THR A 272 -4.95 -16.00 -10.57
C THR A 272 -5.74 -14.79 -11.04
N ILE A 273 -6.47 -14.15 -10.11
CA ILE A 273 -7.21 -12.92 -10.37
C ILE A 273 -7.27 -12.04 -9.12
N HIS A 274 -7.12 -10.72 -9.29
CA HIS A 274 -7.28 -9.74 -8.22
C HIS A 274 -8.73 -9.24 -8.20
N THR A 275 -9.47 -9.56 -7.14
CA THR A 275 -10.87 -9.13 -6.98
C THR A 275 -10.93 -7.84 -6.18
N TYR A 276 -11.56 -6.80 -6.75
CA TYR A 276 -11.74 -5.48 -6.14
C TYR A 276 -12.98 -5.46 -5.24
N HIS A 277 -13.00 -4.54 -4.23
CA HIS A 277 -14.11 -4.31 -3.30
C HIS A 277 -14.92 -5.60 -3.03
N THR A 278 -14.19 -6.62 -2.58
CA THR A 278 -14.68 -8.01 -2.50
C THR A 278 -15.87 -8.20 -1.54
N GLU A 279 -16.16 -7.25 -0.66
CA GLU A 279 -17.35 -7.28 0.20
C GLU A 279 -18.66 -6.99 -0.58
N GLY A 280 -18.58 -6.24 -1.69
CA GLY A 280 -19.66 -6.03 -2.63
C GLY A 280 -20.29 -4.63 -2.67
N ALA A 281 -20.14 -3.77 -1.66
CA ALA A 281 -20.76 -2.44 -1.68
C ALA A 281 -20.17 -1.53 -2.76
N GLY A 282 -18.85 -1.61 -3.01
CA GLY A 282 -18.19 -0.92 -4.11
C GLY A 282 -18.53 -1.48 -5.49
N GLY A 283 -19.13 -2.65 -5.56
CA GLY A 283 -19.54 -3.34 -6.80
C GLY A 283 -19.07 -4.79 -6.83
N GLY A 284 -19.77 -5.58 -7.59
CA GLY A 284 -19.59 -7.01 -7.72
C GLY A 284 -20.87 -7.77 -7.43
N HIS A 285 -20.92 -9.04 -7.82
CA HIS A 285 -22.13 -9.85 -7.70
C HIS A 285 -22.86 -9.65 -6.36
N ALA A 286 -24.07 -9.11 -6.44
CA ALA A 286 -24.92 -8.95 -5.26
C ALA A 286 -25.75 -10.23 -5.04
N PRO A 287 -25.80 -10.75 -3.80
CA PRO A 287 -25.21 -10.21 -2.57
C PRO A 287 -23.90 -10.88 -2.17
N ASP A 288 -23.30 -11.70 -3.02
CA ASP A 288 -22.44 -12.78 -2.56
C ASP A 288 -21.05 -12.84 -3.20
N ILE A 289 -20.57 -11.74 -3.82
CA ILE A 289 -19.17 -11.66 -4.33
C ILE A 289 -18.14 -11.99 -3.23
N ILE A 290 -18.44 -11.72 -1.96
CA ILE A 290 -17.57 -12.02 -0.82
C ILE A 290 -17.18 -13.51 -0.73
N LYS A 291 -17.91 -14.41 -1.41
CA LYS A 291 -17.57 -15.83 -1.53
C LYS A 291 -16.18 -16.08 -2.11
N VAL A 292 -15.68 -15.19 -2.96
CA VAL A 292 -14.32 -15.33 -3.57
C VAL A 292 -13.19 -15.29 -2.53
N CYS A 293 -13.47 -14.83 -1.30
CA CYS A 293 -12.52 -14.97 -0.19
C CYS A 293 -12.19 -16.43 0.12
N GLY A 294 -13.06 -17.37 -0.27
CA GLY A 294 -12.86 -18.82 -0.14
C GLY A 294 -12.21 -19.48 -1.36
N GLU A 295 -11.88 -18.73 -2.41
CA GLU A 295 -11.25 -19.25 -3.62
C GLU A 295 -9.73 -19.09 -3.57
N SER A 296 -9.00 -20.18 -3.82
CA SER A 296 -7.54 -20.20 -3.66
C SER A 296 -6.81 -19.35 -4.71
N ASN A 297 -7.37 -19.16 -5.88
CA ASN A 297 -6.83 -18.38 -6.99
C ASN A 297 -7.24 -16.91 -6.96
N CYS A 298 -8.14 -16.51 -6.06
CA CYS A 298 -8.58 -15.14 -5.90
C CYS A 298 -7.69 -14.40 -4.89
N LEU A 299 -7.23 -13.20 -5.26
CA LEU A 299 -6.47 -12.30 -4.42
C LEU A 299 -7.41 -11.14 -4.03
N PRO A 300 -8.15 -11.24 -2.91
CA PRO A 300 -9.19 -10.28 -2.59
C PRO A 300 -8.63 -8.99 -2.00
N SER A 301 -9.20 -7.86 -2.42
CA SER A 301 -8.96 -6.55 -1.84
C SER A 301 -10.26 -5.86 -1.42
N SER A 302 -10.14 -4.97 -0.45
CA SER A 302 -11.17 -4.03 -0.04
C SER A 302 -10.84 -2.62 -0.50
N THR A 303 -11.85 -1.77 -0.50
CA THR A 303 -11.72 -0.33 -0.67
C THR A 303 -12.06 0.41 0.62
N ASN A 304 -11.46 1.57 0.83
CA ASN A 304 -11.47 2.19 2.14
C ASN A 304 -12.82 2.80 2.62
N PRO A 305 -13.82 3.11 1.79
CA PRO A 305 -15.06 3.71 2.29
C PRO A 305 -15.90 2.82 3.20
N THR A 306 -15.88 1.50 2.99
CA THR A 306 -16.62 0.56 3.85
C THR A 306 -15.90 0.27 5.17
N MET A 307 -14.64 0.66 5.28
CA MET A 307 -13.75 0.26 6.37
C MET A 307 -13.29 1.43 7.25
N PRO A 308 -13.29 1.21 8.56
CA PRO A 308 -14.04 0.18 9.27
C PRO A 308 -15.55 0.45 9.23
N PHE A 309 -16.36 -0.59 9.40
CA PHE A 309 -17.82 -0.43 9.52
C PHE A 309 -18.19 0.48 10.69
N THR A 310 -18.89 1.58 10.41
CA THR A 310 -19.36 2.58 11.37
C THR A 310 -20.87 2.76 11.27
N ILE A 311 -21.43 3.49 12.23
CA ILE A 311 -22.87 3.82 12.23
C ILE A 311 -23.32 4.64 11.01
N ASN A 312 -22.40 5.29 10.30
CA ASN A 312 -22.69 6.13 9.13
C ASN A 312 -22.36 5.43 7.80
N THR A 313 -21.66 4.28 7.84
CA THR A 313 -21.11 3.66 6.62
C THR A 313 -22.17 3.37 5.57
N LEU A 314 -23.34 2.90 5.98
CA LEU A 314 -24.43 2.54 5.04
C LEU A 314 -24.95 3.77 4.31
N ASP A 315 -25.27 4.84 5.04
CA ASP A 315 -25.81 6.08 4.48
C ASP A 315 -24.76 6.77 3.58
N GLU A 316 -23.53 6.90 4.05
CA GLU A 316 -22.44 7.49 3.27
C GLU A 316 -22.18 6.71 1.97
N HIS A 317 -22.25 5.38 2.04
CA HIS A 317 -22.01 4.53 0.87
C HIS A 317 -23.16 4.58 -0.12
N LEU A 318 -24.41 4.68 0.38
CA LEU A 318 -25.59 4.86 -0.44
C LEU A 318 -25.49 6.17 -1.24
N ASP A 319 -25.14 7.28 -0.57
CA ASP A 319 -24.96 8.58 -1.23
C ASP A 319 -23.86 8.53 -2.31
N MET A 320 -22.72 7.90 -2.01
CA MET A 320 -21.65 7.74 -2.99
C MET A 320 -22.09 6.92 -4.20
N LEU A 321 -22.80 5.82 -3.98
CA LEU A 321 -23.29 4.95 -5.04
C LEU A 321 -24.26 5.69 -5.95
N MET A 322 -25.23 6.42 -5.38
CA MET A 322 -26.19 7.22 -6.14
C MET A 322 -25.50 8.20 -7.08
N VAL A 323 -24.45 8.87 -6.60
CA VAL A 323 -23.68 9.83 -7.39
C VAL A 323 -22.83 9.14 -8.47
N CYS A 324 -22.09 8.10 -8.11
CA CYS A 324 -21.15 7.44 -9.04
C CYS A 324 -21.86 6.74 -10.20
N HIS A 325 -23.03 6.19 -9.96
CA HIS A 325 -23.83 5.49 -10.99
C HIS A 325 -24.90 6.36 -11.64
N HIS A 326 -24.91 7.67 -11.38
CA HIS A 326 -25.87 8.62 -11.95
C HIS A 326 -27.34 8.26 -11.66
N LEU A 327 -27.59 7.69 -10.47
CA LEU A 327 -28.93 7.32 -10.01
C LEU A 327 -29.69 8.54 -9.49
N ASP A 328 -31.03 8.50 -9.59
CA ASP A 328 -31.91 9.57 -9.11
C ASP A 328 -32.59 9.16 -7.80
N PRO A 329 -32.40 9.89 -6.68
CA PRO A 329 -33.05 9.58 -5.41
C PRO A 329 -34.59 9.74 -5.43
N ASN A 330 -35.15 10.36 -6.48
CA ASN A 330 -36.58 10.48 -6.67
C ASN A 330 -37.19 9.30 -7.48
N ILE A 331 -36.35 8.40 -7.99
CA ILE A 331 -36.76 7.19 -8.71
C ILE A 331 -36.66 5.99 -7.75
N PRO A 332 -37.81 5.40 -7.32
CA PRO A 332 -37.76 4.29 -6.35
C PRO A 332 -36.97 3.08 -6.81
N GLU A 333 -36.93 2.80 -8.11
CA GLU A 333 -36.15 1.69 -8.68
C GLU A 333 -34.65 1.92 -8.56
N ASP A 334 -34.19 3.15 -8.73
CA ASP A 334 -32.77 3.52 -8.56
C ASP A 334 -32.36 3.38 -7.09
N VAL A 335 -33.21 3.85 -6.17
CA VAL A 335 -32.97 3.70 -4.72
C VAL A 335 -32.95 2.23 -4.34
N ALA A 336 -33.90 1.42 -4.80
CA ALA A 336 -33.96 0.00 -4.53
C ALA A 336 -32.73 -0.76 -5.08
N PHE A 337 -32.24 -0.36 -6.24
CA PHE A 337 -30.99 -0.89 -6.80
C PHE A 337 -29.79 -0.57 -5.88
N ALA A 338 -29.64 0.69 -5.49
CA ALA A 338 -28.56 1.11 -4.62
C ALA A 338 -28.60 0.38 -3.26
N GLU A 339 -29.76 0.31 -2.61
CA GLU A 339 -29.97 -0.41 -1.36
C GLU A 339 -29.72 -1.92 -1.49
N SER A 340 -29.93 -2.49 -2.68
CA SER A 340 -29.67 -3.91 -2.91
C SER A 340 -28.19 -4.27 -2.82
N ARG A 341 -27.28 -3.34 -3.05
CA ARG A 341 -25.81 -3.54 -3.03
C ARG A 341 -25.18 -3.29 -1.65
N ILE A 342 -25.76 -2.38 -0.86
CA ILE A 342 -25.17 -1.92 0.40
C ILE A 342 -25.82 -2.64 1.56
N ARG A 343 -25.05 -3.51 2.24
CA ARG A 343 -25.56 -4.39 3.27
C ARG A 343 -24.69 -4.40 4.49
N ALA A 344 -25.30 -4.21 5.66
CA ALA A 344 -24.62 -4.24 6.94
C ALA A 344 -23.92 -5.59 7.18
N GLU A 345 -24.50 -6.68 6.71
CA GLU A 345 -24.01 -8.03 6.92
C GLU A 345 -22.67 -8.29 6.22
N THR A 346 -22.53 -7.88 4.96
CA THR A 346 -21.29 -8.06 4.19
C THR A 346 -20.21 -7.08 4.65
N ILE A 347 -20.57 -5.84 4.95
CA ILE A 347 -19.64 -4.82 5.48
C ILE A 347 -19.12 -5.20 6.87
N ALA A 348 -19.99 -5.72 7.75
CA ALA A 348 -19.56 -6.23 9.06
C ALA A 348 -18.64 -7.46 8.92
N ALA A 349 -18.94 -8.35 7.98
CA ALA A 349 -18.11 -9.52 7.70
C ALA A 349 -16.75 -9.13 7.12
N GLU A 350 -16.66 -8.05 6.34
CA GLU A 350 -15.42 -7.53 5.76
C GLU A 350 -14.38 -7.22 6.83
N ASP A 351 -14.74 -6.45 7.86
CA ASP A 351 -13.83 -6.12 8.96
C ASP A 351 -13.28 -7.40 9.63
N VAL A 352 -14.16 -8.39 9.86
CA VAL A 352 -13.77 -9.66 10.46
C VAL A 352 -12.84 -10.47 9.55
N LEU A 353 -13.13 -10.52 8.24
CA LEU A 353 -12.28 -11.22 7.27
C LEU A 353 -10.90 -10.58 7.13
N HIS A 354 -10.80 -9.26 7.28
CA HIS A 354 -9.51 -8.59 7.38
C HIS A 354 -8.71 -9.03 8.60
N ASP A 355 -9.35 -9.13 9.76
CA ASP A 355 -8.68 -9.54 10.99
C ASP A 355 -8.28 -11.02 10.98
N LEU A 356 -9.09 -11.87 10.34
CA LEU A 356 -8.75 -13.27 10.10
C LEU A 356 -7.63 -13.46 9.05
N GLY A 357 -7.38 -12.47 8.22
CA GLY A 357 -6.41 -12.56 7.12
C GLY A 357 -6.97 -13.25 5.88
N ALA A 358 -8.29 -13.22 5.69
CA ALA A 358 -8.96 -13.77 4.51
C ALA A 358 -9.04 -12.76 3.37
N ILE A 359 -9.13 -11.45 3.65
CA ILE A 359 -8.96 -10.39 2.65
C ILE A 359 -7.51 -9.92 2.71
N SER A 360 -6.84 -9.98 1.56
CA SER A 360 -5.37 -9.93 1.50
C SER A 360 -4.83 -8.51 1.33
N MET A 361 -5.62 -7.59 0.74
CA MET A 361 -5.17 -6.26 0.37
C MET A 361 -6.17 -5.18 0.73
N MET A 362 -5.66 -3.95 0.86
CA MET A 362 -6.41 -2.72 1.05
C MET A 362 -6.05 -1.75 -0.07
N SER A 363 -7.03 -1.07 -0.64
CA SER A 363 -6.88 -0.08 -1.70
C SER A 363 -7.86 1.09 -1.51
N SER A 364 -7.84 2.08 -2.39
CA SER A 364 -8.68 3.27 -2.21
C SER A 364 -9.98 3.25 -2.99
N ASP A 365 -9.95 2.86 -4.25
CA ASP A 365 -11.00 3.21 -5.23
C ASP A 365 -11.10 4.73 -5.42
N SER A 366 -9.94 5.38 -5.54
CA SER A 366 -9.81 6.83 -5.45
C SER A 366 -10.64 7.55 -6.51
N GLN A 367 -11.38 8.55 -6.05
CA GLN A 367 -12.25 9.43 -6.82
C GLN A 367 -13.48 8.77 -7.48
N ALA A 368 -13.61 7.44 -7.47
CA ALA A 368 -14.86 6.78 -7.84
C ALA A 368 -15.76 6.58 -6.61
N MET A 369 -15.33 5.79 -5.63
CA MET A 369 -16.06 5.61 -4.38
C MET A 369 -15.12 5.58 -3.15
N GLY A 370 -13.91 6.16 -3.26
CA GLY A 370 -12.94 6.13 -2.18
C GLY A 370 -11.90 7.23 -2.22
N ARG A 371 -10.96 7.20 -1.25
CA ARG A 371 -10.00 8.28 -0.99
C ARG A 371 -8.59 7.73 -0.86
N ILE A 372 -7.70 8.13 -1.77
CA ILE A 372 -6.30 7.66 -1.78
C ILE A 372 -5.54 8.03 -0.50
N GLY A 373 -5.83 9.18 0.09
CA GLY A 373 -5.20 9.64 1.34
C GLY A 373 -5.61 8.84 2.58
N GLU A 374 -6.59 7.94 2.48
CA GLU A 374 -7.12 7.20 3.63
C GLU A 374 -6.74 5.71 3.64
N VAL A 375 -5.98 5.21 2.67
CA VAL A 375 -5.62 3.78 2.59
C VAL A 375 -4.93 3.30 3.87
N VAL A 376 -3.88 4.00 4.30
CA VAL A 376 -3.12 3.62 5.49
C VAL A 376 -3.97 3.82 6.75
N MET A 377 -4.58 4.98 6.90
CA MET A 377 -5.37 5.33 8.09
C MET A 377 -6.52 4.35 8.33
N ARG A 378 -7.34 4.08 7.32
CA ARG A 378 -8.50 3.17 7.43
C ARG A 378 -8.07 1.74 7.75
N THR A 379 -6.95 1.31 7.21
CA THR A 379 -6.36 0.00 7.54
C THR A 379 -6.10 -0.11 9.05
N TRP A 380 -5.49 0.89 9.66
CA TRP A 380 -5.18 0.87 11.10
C TRP A 380 -6.40 1.15 11.99
N GLN A 381 -7.37 1.93 11.55
CA GLN A 381 -8.66 2.08 12.22
C GLN A 381 -9.40 0.73 12.30
N THR A 382 -9.37 -0.04 11.21
CA THR A 382 -9.96 -1.39 11.19
C THR A 382 -9.23 -2.34 12.15
N ALA A 383 -7.89 -2.30 12.18
CA ALA A 383 -7.08 -3.09 13.10
C ALA A 383 -7.42 -2.78 14.57
N ASP A 384 -7.57 -1.50 14.91
CA ASP A 384 -7.96 -1.06 16.26
C ASP A 384 -9.37 -1.51 16.62
N LYS A 385 -10.35 -1.30 15.72
CA LYS A 385 -11.72 -1.77 15.92
C LYS A 385 -11.77 -3.28 16.17
N MET A 386 -11.06 -4.06 15.37
CA MET A 386 -11.02 -5.50 15.52
C MET A 386 -10.36 -5.92 16.83
N LYS A 387 -9.29 -5.24 17.26
CA LYS A 387 -8.72 -5.49 18.58
C LYS A 387 -9.73 -5.24 19.70
N ARG A 388 -10.43 -4.11 19.66
CA ARG A 388 -11.43 -3.74 20.68
C ARG A 388 -12.58 -4.75 20.75
N GLN A 389 -13.05 -5.22 19.61
CA GLN A 389 -14.23 -6.10 19.55
C GLN A 389 -13.91 -7.59 19.64
N ARG A 390 -12.73 -8.02 19.18
CA ARG A 390 -12.35 -9.44 19.09
C ARG A 390 -11.19 -9.84 19.99
N GLY A 391 -10.51 -8.87 20.63
CA GLY A 391 -9.36 -9.13 21.49
C GLY A 391 -8.08 -9.44 20.73
N ALA A 392 -7.13 -10.12 21.37
CA ALA A 392 -5.85 -10.51 20.80
C ALA A 392 -6.02 -11.63 19.74
N LEU A 393 -5.18 -11.61 18.72
CA LEU A 393 -5.12 -12.72 17.77
C LEU A 393 -4.51 -13.96 18.44
N PRO A 394 -4.90 -15.18 18.00
CA PRO A 394 -4.26 -16.41 18.48
C PRO A 394 -2.74 -16.36 18.26
N GLY A 395 -1.97 -16.60 19.31
CA GLY A 395 -0.52 -16.60 19.29
C GLY A 395 0.14 -15.24 19.54
N GLU A 396 -0.61 -14.17 19.76
CA GLU A 396 -0.05 -12.89 20.21
C GLU A 396 0.46 -12.97 21.64
N ARG A 397 1.51 -12.19 21.92
CA ARG A 397 2.00 -12.02 23.28
C ARG A 397 1.05 -11.10 24.07
N PRO A 398 0.96 -11.26 25.40
CA PRO A 398 0.17 -10.34 26.21
C PRO A 398 0.61 -8.89 26.05
N ASN A 399 -0.34 -8.00 25.74
CA ASN A 399 -0.12 -6.56 25.51
C ASN A 399 0.86 -6.24 24.37
N ALA A 400 0.92 -7.06 23.34
CA ALA A 400 1.65 -6.78 22.11
C ALA A 400 0.84 -7.31 20.91
N ASP A 401 0.60 -6.46 19.92
CA ASP A 401 -0.22 -6.75 18.75
C ASP A 401 0.64 -6.98 17.49
N ASN A 402 1.80 -7.62 17.67
CA ASN A 402 2.79 -7.77 16.60
C ASN A 402 2.28 -8.59 15.42
N LEU A 403 1.51 -9.65 15.66
CA LEU A 403 0.94 -10.47 14.59
C LEU A 403 -0.10 -9.67 13.80
N ARG A 404 -0.98 -8.94 14.51
CA ARG A 404 -1.95 -8.05 13.86
C ARG A 404 -1.24 -6.94 13.09
N ALA A 405 -0.24 -6.28 13.69
CA ALA A 405 0.51 -5.22 13.02
C ALA A 405 1.18 -5.72 11.72
N ARG A 406 1.84 -6.89 11.74
CA ARG A 406 2.44 -7.50 10.55
C ARG A 406 1.39 -7.90 9.50
N ARG A 407 0.20 -8.34 9.91
CA ARG A 407 -0.92 -8.65 9.03
C ARG A 407 -1.42 -7.39 8.31
N TYR A 408 -1.66 -6.34 9.06
CA TYR A 408 -2.27 -5.14 8.51
C TYR A 408 -1.29 -4.29 7.66
N VAL A 409 -0.02 -4.19 8.03
CA VAL A 409 0.98 -3.51 7.19
C VAL A 409 1.17 -4.21 5.85
N ALA A 410 1.10 -5.54 5.80
CA ALA A 410 1.23 -6.30 4.57
C ALA A 410 0.12 -6.01 3.54
N LYS A 411 -1.06 -5.58 3.98
CA LYS A 411 -2.23 -5.36 3.11
C LYS A 411 -2.05 -4.23 2.10
N TYR A 412 -1.25 -3.23 2.44
CA TYR A 412 -0.99 -2.08 1.58
C TYR A 412 0.48 -1.92 1.19
N THR A 413 1.32 -2.91 1.53
CA THR A 413 2.74 -2.92 1.17
C THR A 413 3.08 -4.14 0.33
N VAL A 414 3.48 -5.26 0.94
CA VAL A 414 4.01 -6.44 0.23
C VAL A 414 2.94 -7.17 -0.58
N ASN A 415 1.70 -7.28 -0.11
CA ASN A 415 0.68 -8.07 -0.81
C ASN A 415 0.25 -7.47 -2.16
N PRO A 416 -0.08 -6.17 -2.28
CA PRO A 416 -0.31 -5.57 -3.59
C PRO A 416 0.94 -5.60 -4.48
N ALA A 417 2.15 -5.53 -3.91
CA ALA A 417 3.39 -5.68 -4.67
C ALA A 417 3.53 -7.09 -5.27
N ILE A 418 3.21 -8.13 -4.52
CA ILE A 418 3.19 -9.52 -5.01
C ILE A 418 2.10 -9.68 -6.07
N ALA A 419 0.87 -9.25 -5.78
CA ALA A 419 -0.27 -9.40 -6.67
C ALA A 419 -0.04 -8.80 -8.05
N HIS A 420 0.67 -7.69 -8.14
CA HIS A 420 0.95 -6.97 -9.40
C HIS A 420 2.36 -7.19 -9.95
N GLY A 421 3.11 -8.15 -9.40
CA GLY A 421 4.41 -8.54 -9.94
C GLY A 421 5.51 -7.49 -9.81
N ILE A 422 5.45 -6.62 -8.80
CA ILE A 422 6.40 -5.53 -8.55
C ILE A 422 7.15 -5.68 -7.21
N SER A 423 6.98 -6.80 -6.52
CA SER A 423 7.59 -7.04 -5.20
C SER A 423 9.11 -7.13 -5.22
N HIS A 424 9.72 -7.24 -6.40
CA HIS A 424 11.18 -7.15 -6.55
C HIS A 424 11.70 -5.72 -6.47
N GLU A 425 10.85 -4.70 -6.56
CA GLU A 425 11.18 -3.28 -6.50
C GLU A 425 10.70 -2.60 -5.21
N VAL A 426 9.47 -2.86 -4.78
CA VAL A 426 8.78 -2.13 -3.69
C VAL A 426 8.03 -3.07 -2.74
N GLY A 427 7.51 -2.52 -1.65
CA GLY A 427 6.57 -3.19 -0.74
C GLY A 427 7.19 -3.76 0.54
N SER A 428 8.50 -3.59 0.76
CA SER A 428 9.16 -4.07 1.98
C SER A 428 10.44 -3.29 2.28
N VAL A 429 10.80 -3.22 3.57
CA VAL A 429 12.08 -2.66 4.03
C VAL A 429 13.13 -3.77 4.01
N GLU A 430 13.59 -4.13 2.81
CA GLU A 430 14.54 -5.21 2.57
C GLU A 430 15.63 -4.80 1.58
N ALA A 431 16.81 -5.40 1.71
CA ALA A 431 17.90 -5.15 0.80
C ALA A 431 17.53 -5.42 -0.67
N GLY A 432 17.97 -4.54 -1.57
CA GLY A 432 17.70 -4.57 -3.00
C GLY A 432 16.43 -3.82 -3.44
N ARG A 433 15.49 -3.51 -2.53
CA ARG A 433 14.28 -2.75 -2.83
C ARG A 433 14.60 -1.27 -3.02
N LEU A 434 13.75 -0.54 -3.74
CA LEU A 434 13.77 0.92 -3.72
C LEU A 434 13.59 1.42 -2.29
N ALA A 435 14.35 2.43 -1.92
CA ALA A 435 14.22 3.08 -0.63
C ALA A 435 13.00 4.03 -0.63
N ASP A 436 11.82 3.43 -0.83
CA ASP A 436 10.51 4.06 -0.73
C ASP A 436 9.97 3.82 0.68
N LEU A 437 10.21 4.78 1.56
CA LEU A 437 10.03 4.63 3.00
C LEU A 437 9.19 5.77 3.56
N VAL A 438 8.46 5.48 4.63
CA VAL A 438 7.72 6.49 5.39
C VAL A 438 8.22 6.51 6.82
N ILE A 439 8.56 7.70 7.31
CA ILE A 439 8.96 7.93 8.70
C ILE A 439 7.78 8.56 9.44
N TRP A 440 7.38 7.95 10.54
CA TRP A 440 6.25 8.33 11.35
C TRP A 440 6.69 8.70 12.77
N HIS A 441 6.21 9.83 13.26
CA HIS A 441 6.14 10.02 14.71
C HIS A 441 5.07 9.07 15.28
N PRO A 442 5.33 8.30 16.34
CA PRO A 442 4.36 7.32 16.86
C PRO A 442 2.97 7.89 17.14
N ALA A 443 2.89 9.12 17.67
CA ALA A 443 1.62 9.78 17.97
C ALA A 443 0.80 10.12 16.71
N PHE A 444 1.41 10.18 15.53
CA PHE A 444 0.78 10.50 14.25
C PHE A 444 0.84 9.33 13.25
N PHE A 445 1.21 8.16 13.75
CA PHE A 445 1.35 6.95 12.93
C PHE A 445 0.10 6.68 12.11
N GLY A 446 0.28 6.44 10.81
CA GLY A 446 -0.79 6.11 9.88
C GLY A 446 -1.68 7.30 9.45
N VAL A 447 -1.50 8.48 10.03
CA VAL A 447 -2.28 9.69 9.71
C VAL A 447 -1.44 10.76 9.03
N LYS A 448 -0.32 11.13 9.65
CA LYS A 448 0.57 12.21 9.17
C LYS A 448 2.02 11.72 9.15
N PRO A 449 2.55 11.35 7.96
CA PRO A 449 3.98 11.09 7.81
C PRO A 449 4.82 12.29 8.25
N GLU A 450 5.91 12.05 8.96
CA GLU A 450 6.91 13.10 9.20
C GLU A 450 7.73 13.34 7.91
N LEU A 451 8.19 12.24 7.28
CA LEU A 451 8.90 12.26 6.01
C LEU A 451 8.40 11.12 5.10
N VAL A 452 8.31 11.41 3.81
CA VAL A 452 8.13 10.40 2.76
C VAL A 452 9.37 10.42 1.87
N ILE A 453 10.02 9.27 1.78
CA ILE A 453 11.26 9.06 1.05
C ILE A 453 10.95 8.29 -0.23
N LYS A 454 11.45 8.78 -1.35
CA LYS A 454 11.37 8.16 -2.67
C LYS A 454 12.76 7.87 -3.20
N GLY A 455 13.06 6.59 -3.47
CA GLY A 455 14.36 6.21 -4.00
C GLY A 455 15.53 6.80 -3.17
N GLY A 456 15.40 6.82 -1.84
CA GLY A 456 16.44 7.31 -0.93
C GLY A 456 16.52 8.84 -0.79
N MET A 457 15.60 9.62 -1.37
CA MET A 457 15.57 11.07 -1.24
C MET A 457 14.21 11.56 -0.73
N ILE A 458 14.19 12.62 0.09
CA ILE A 458 12.94 13.14 0.67
C ILE A 458 12.09 13.78 -0.43
N ALA A 459 10.87 13.24 -0.62
CA ALA A 459 9.90 13.71 -1.60
C ALA A 459 8.80 14.57 -0.97
N TRP A 460 8.45 14.30 0.27
CA TRP A 460 7.38 14.98 0.98
C TRP A 460 7.71 15.08 2.47
N ALA A 461 7.35 16.23 3.14
CA ALA A 461 7.58 16.43 4.57
C ALA A 461 6.54 17.39 5.18
N ALA A 462 6.23 17.17 6.44
CA ALA A 462 5.51 18.15 7.26
C ALA A 462 6.51 19.22 7.71
N MET A 463 6.37 20.44 7.20
CA MET A 463 7.32 21.55 7.40
C MET A 463 6.59 22.84 7.76
N GLY A 464 7.22 23.65 8.60
CA GLY A 464 6.78 25.00 8.91
C GLY A 464 7.01 26.00 7.78
N ASP A 465 6.96 27.28 8.08
CA ASP A 465 7.17 28.36 7.11
C ASP A 465 8.58 28.27 6.50
N PRO A 466 8.73 28.14 5.19
CA PRO A 466 10.04 28.06 4.53
C PRO A 466 10.84 29.38 4.59
N ASN A 467 10.22 30.49 4.95
CA ASN A 467 10.91 31.77 5.18
C ASN A 467 11.32 31.99 6.64
N ALA A 468 11.02 31.06 7.54
CA ALA A 468 11.40 31.18 8.93
C ALA A 468 12.88 30.87 9.17
N SER A 469 13.42 31.36 10.29
CA SER A 469 14.81 31.12 10.69
C SER A 469 15.10 29.65 11.06
N ILE A 470 14.06 28.89 11.38
CA ILE A 470 14.09 27.45 11.70
C ILE A 470 12.89 26.78 11.03
N PRO A 471 12.91 25.43 10.80
CA PRO A 471 11.87 24.75 10.03
C PRO A 471 10.58 24.44 10.81
N THR A 472 10.47 24.85 12.06
CA THR A 472 9.38 24.45 12.98
C THR A 472 8.25 25.43 13.22
N PRO A 473 8.27 26.73 12.77
CA PRO A 473 7.16 27.65 13.05
C PRO A 473 5.84 27.19 12.40
N GLU A 474 4.77 27.36 13.14
CA GLU A 474 3.40 27.10 12.65
C GLU A 474 2.95 28.13 11.60
N PRO A 475 2.07 27.78 10.66
CA PRO A 475 1.50 26.44 10.50
C PRO A 475 2.46 25.45 9.85
N VAL A 476 2.55 24.25 10.44
CA VAL A 476 3.24 23.11 9.83
C VAL A 476 2.27 22.47 8.84
N ILE A 477 2.66 22.43 7.57
CA ILE A 477 1.88 21.82 6.50
C ILE A 477 2.72 20.85 5.69
N TYR A 478 2.08 19.96 4.94
CA TYR A 478 2.76 19.11 3.98
C TYR A 478 3.31 19.88 2.82
N ARG A 479 4.58 19.64 2.51
CA ARG A 479 5.27 20.29 1.42
C ARG A 479 6.03 19.30 0.56
N PRO A 480 6.03 19.49 -0.79
CA PRO A 480 6.92 18.75 -1.67
C PRO A 480 8.38 19.12 -1.39
N MET A 481 9.24 18.09 -1.37
CA MET A 481 10.68 18.22 -1.19
C MET A 481 11.42 17.88 -2.48
N PHE A 482 12.75 17.99 -2.49
CA PHE A 482 13.56 17.96 -3.70
C PHE A 482 13.42 16.72 -4.56
N ALA A 483 13.10 15.53 -4.00
CA ALA A 483 12.79 14.35 -4.80
C ALA A 483 11.49 14.47 -5.63
N ALA A 484 10.63 15.45 -5.30
CA ALA A 484 9.41 15.74 -6.05
C ALA A 484 9.59 16.80 -7.14
N TYR A 485 10.83 17.18 -7.47
CA TYR A 485 11.09 18.25 -8.43
C TYR A 485 12.07 17.85 -9.54
N GLY A 486 11.81 18.43 -10.71
CA GLY A 486 12.73 18.38 -11.83
C GLY A 486 13.08 16.95 -12.27
N ARG A 487 14.32 16.77 -12.69
CA ARG A 487 14.81 15.46 -13.17
C ARG A 487 15.05 14.44 -12.05
N ALA A 488 15.06 14.87 -10.78
CA ALA A 488 15.18 13.94 -9.64
C ALA A 488 14.06 12.89 -9.65
N ILE A 489 12.85 13.26 -10.10
CA ILE A 489 11.70 12.35 -10.22
C ILE A 489 12.04 11.12 -11.08
N GLY A 490 12.74 11.31 -12.19
CA GLY A 490 13.14 10.23 -13.09
C GLY A 490 14.12 9.23 -12.48
N GLU A 491 14.92 9.66 -11.50
CA GLU A 491 15.90 8.82 -10.80
C GLU A 491 15.33 8.13 -9.56
N THR A 492 14.38 8.78 -8.88
CA THR A 492 13.81 8.31 -7.61
C THR A 492 12.52 7.53 -7.75
N SER A 493 11.86 7.58 -8.92
CA SER A 493 10.59 6.92 -9.20
C SER A 493 10.69 6.05 -10.44
N VAL A 494 9.90 4.98 -10.50
CA VAL A 494 9.87 4.04 -11.63
C VAL A 494 8.52 4.04 -12.33
N THR A 495 8.53 3.71 -13.62
CA THR A 495 7.35 3.38 -14.41
C THR A 495 7.34 1.88 -14.64
N PHE A 496 6.29 1.21 -14.19
CA PHE A 496 6.12 -0.21 -14.46
C PHE A 496 5.53 -0.42 -15.84
N LEU A 497 6.06 -1.41 -16.55
CA LEU A 497 5.62 -1.82 -17.87
C LEU A 497 5.39 -3.33 -17.89
N SER A 498 4.56 -3.82 -18.80
CA SER A 498 4.58 -5.24 -19.14
C SER A 498 5.97 -5.65 -19.62
N LYS A 499 6.33 -6.92 -19.44
CA LYS A 499 7.61 -7.43 -19.96
C LYS A 499 7.69 -7.28 -21.48
N ALA A 500 6.60 -7.51 -22.21
CA ALA A 500 6.55 -7.35 -23.67
C ALA A 500 6.87 -5.91 -24.11
N ALA A 501 6.26 -4.92 -23.48
CA ALA A 501 6.51 -3.51 -23.78
C ALA A 501 7.92 -3.07 -23.39
N HIS A 502 8.41 -3.54 -22.25
CA HIS A 502 9.78 -3.26 -21.79
C HIS A 502 10.82 -3.81 -22.78
N ASP A 503 10.68 -5.08 -23.16
CA ASP A 503 11.65 -5.75 -24.06
C ASP A 503 11.58 -5.21 -25.52
N SER A 504 10.43 -4.68 -25.94
CA SER A 504 10.28 -4.04 -27.26
C SER A 504 10.73 -2.57 -27.30
N GLY A 505 11.19 -2.01 -26.16
CA GLY A 505 11.71 -0.65 -26.11
C GLY A 505 10.63 0.44 -26.16
N VAL A 506 9.41 0.18 -25.68
CA VAL A 506 8.33 1.20 -25.59
C VAL A 506 8.79 2.43 -24.81
N HIS A 507 9.60 2.26 -23.76
CA HIS A 507 10.21 3.33 -22.99
C HIS A 507 10.95 4.32 -23.91
N ASP A 508 11.84 3.83 -24.76
CA ASP A 508 12.65 4.66 -25.66
C ASP A 508 11.79 5.27 -26.79
N HIS A 509 10.85 4.50 -27.36
CA HIS A 509 9.94 4.98 -28.39
C HIS A 509 9.05 6.14 -27.92
N LEU A 510 8.64 6.14 -26.66
CA LEU A 510 7.85 7.22 -26.07
C LEU A 510 8.71 8.37 -25.55
N GLY A 511 10.04 8.22 -25.53
CA GLY A 511 10.99 9.22 -25.02
C GLY A 511 10.86 9.44 -23.52
N LEU A 512 10.57 8.37 -22.76
CA LEU A 512 10.45 8.46 -21.31
C LEU A 512 11.82 8.64 -20.66
N SER A 513 11.91 9.50 -19.67
CA SER A 513 13.14 9.76 -18.92
C SER A 513 13.22 8.97 -17.60
N ARG A 514 12.09 8.49 -17.10
CA ARG A 514 12.00 7.72 -15.86
C ARG A 514 12.50 6.29 -16.08
N LYS A 515 13.04 5.69 -15.03
CA LYS A 515 13.41 4.27 -15.06
C LYS A 515 12.17 3.40 -15.34
N ALA A 516 12.26 2.55 -16.36
CA ALA A 516 11.24 1.55 -16.65
C ALA A 516 11.61 0.21 -15.99
N VAL A 517 10.61 -0.46 -15.42
CA VAL A 517 10.77 -1.77 -14.78
C VAL A 517 9.66 -2.70 -15.26
N ALA A 518 10.04 -3.90 -15.69
CA ALA A 518 9.07 -4.90 -16.12
C ALA A 518 8.39 -5.56 -14.90
N VAL A 519 7.06 -5.71 -14.97
CA VAL A 519 6.34 -6.58 -14.03
C VAL A 519 6.67 -8.05 -14.30
N SER A 520 6.62 -8.89 -13.29
CA SER A 520 6.91 -10.33 -13.43
C SER A 520 6.29 -11.15 -12.31
N ARG A 521 6.05 -12.43 -12.57
CA ARG A 521 5.47 -13.37 -11.60
C ARG A 521 4.07 -12.98 -11.14
N CYS A 522 3.26 -12.46 -12.04
CA CYS A 522 1.86 -12.13 -11.79
C CYS A 522 0.95 -13.38 -11.88
N ARG A 523 1.43 -14.44 -12.54
CA ARG A 523 0.64 -15.65 -12.77
C ARG A 523 1.10 -16.79 -11.87
N GLY A 524 0.23 -17.77 -11.70
CA GLY A 524 0.48 -18.89 -10.80
C GLY A 524 0.45 -18.52 -9.31
N LEU A 525 0.07 -17.30 -8.97
CA LEU A 525 -0.15 -16.87 -7.59
C LEU A 525 -1.46 -17.44 -7.05
N SER A 526 -1.46 -17.68 -5.77
CA SER A 526 -2.63 -18.11 -5.02
C SER A 526 -2.74 -17.32 -3.70
N LYS A 527 -3.81 -17.55 -2.98
CA LYS A 527 -3.99 -16.96 -1.66
C LYS A 527 -2.86 -17.34 -0.69
N SER A 528 -2.22 -18.49 -0.88
CA SER A 528 -1.08 -18.92 -0.05
C SER A 528 0.15 -18.02 -0.18
N ASP A 529 0.26 -17.25 -1.25
CA ASP A 529 1.36 -16.31 -1.51
C ASP A 529 1.14 -14.96 -0.82
N MET A 530 -0.06 -14.71 -0.28
CA MET A 530 -0.38 -13.47 0.42
C MET A 530 0.16 -13.48 1.85
N ILE A 531 1.19 -12.71 2.08
CA ILE A 531 1.94 -12.67 3.33
C ILE A 531 1.04 -12.26 4.50
N ASN A 532 1.00 -13.07 5.55
CA ASN A 532 0.20 -12.89 6.77
C ASN A 532 -1.32 -12.78 6.52
N ASN A 533 -1.79 -12.95 5.26
CA ASN A 533 -3.17 -12.77 4.82
C ASN A 533 -3.61 -13.88 3.87
N ASN A 534 -3.29 -15.10 4.23
CA ASN A 534 -3.48 -16.30 3.41
C ASN A 534 -4.54 -17.26 3.94
N TYR A 535 -5.38 -16.81 4.87
CA TYR A 535 -6.48 -17.63 5.37
C TYR A 535 -7.52 -17.90 4.28
N LEU A 536 -7.85 -19.15 4.07
CA LEU A 536 -8.76 -19.64 3.03
C LEU A 536 -9.98 -20.33 3.68
N PRO A 537 -11.00 -19.57 4.10
CA PRO A 537 -12.19 -20.13 4.73
C PRO A 537 -13.15 -20.75 3.73
N LYS A 538 -13.96 -21.69 4.17
CA LYS A 538 -15.15 -22.11 3.43
C LYS A 538 -16.25 -21.06 3.63
N MET A 539 -16.46 -20.26 2.59
CA MET A 539 -17.43 -19.17 2.62
C MET A 539 -18.86 -19.64 2.33
N HIS A 540 -19.81 -19.04 3.02
CA HIS A 540 -21.24 -19.20 2.75
C HIS A 540 -21.95 -17.88 3.00
N VAL A 541 -22.79 -17.47 2.05
CA VAL A 541 -23.68 -16.31 2.16
C VAL A 541 -25.11 -16.80 2.04
N ASP A 542 -25.94 -16.47 3.01
CA ASP A 542 -27.36 -16.80 3.00
C ASP A 542 -28.10 -15.86 2.05
N PRO A 543 -28.78 -16.34 1.01
CA PRO A 543 -29.39 -15.48 -0.01
C PRO A 543 -30.60 -14.67 0.49
N ASP A 544 -31.24 -15.09 1.57
CA ASP A 544 -32.42 -14.43 2.11
C ASP A 544 -32.08 -13.40 3.20
N THR A 545 -31.08 -13.72 4.04
CA THR A 545 -30.70 -12.88 5.19
C THR A 545 -29.36 -12.17 5.02
N TYR A 546 -28.63 -12.45 3.93
CA TYR A 546 -27.30 -11.93 3.60
C TYR A 546 -26.20 -12.22 4.64
N LYS A 547 -26.48 -13.05 5.62
CA LYS A 547 -25.54 -13.44 6.66
C LYS A 547 -24.36 -14.20 6.07
N VAL A 548 -23.16 -13.72 6.38
CA VAL A 548 -21.90 -14.30 5.92
C VAL A 548 -21.34 -15.25 6.98
N ARG A 549 -20.93 -16.44 6.56
CA ARG A 549 -20.26 -17.42 7.41
C ARG A 549 -18.92 -17.83 6.80
N ALA A 550 -17.92 -17.99 7.66
CA ALA A 550 -16.62 -18.59 7.33
C ALA A 550 -16.43 -19.83 8.21
N ASP A 551 -16.18 -20.98 7.58
CA ASP A 551 -16.05 -22.29 8.28
C ASP A 551 -17.23 -22.62 9.22
N GLY A 552 -18.43 -22.14 8.86
CA GLY A 552 -19.65 -22.31 9.64
C GLY A 552 -19.88 -21.24 10.72
N GLU A 553 -18.89 -20.44 11.08
CA GLU A 553 -19.03 -19.34 12.04
C GLU A 553 -19.66 -18.12 11.38
N LEU A 554 -20.62 -17.49 12.05
CA LEU A 554 -21.24 -16.24 11.60
C LEU A 554 -20.25 -15.08 11.78
N LEU A 555 -19.98 -14.38 10.70
CA LEU A 555 -19.13 -13.18 10.72
C LEU A 555 -19.99 -11.95 10.98
N THR A 556 -19.79 -11.30 12.09
CA THR A 556 -20.48 -10.05 12.44
C THR A 556 -19.60 -9.23 13.38
N CYS A 557 -19.80 -7.92 13.34
CA CYS A 557 -19.20 -6.97 14.26
C CYS A 557 -20.14 -5.78 14.46
N GLU A 558 -20.00 -5.07 15.58
CA GLU A 558 -20.78 -3.87 15.83
C GLU A 558 -20.24 -2.69 15.02
N PRO A 559 -21.10 -1.81 14.47
CA PRO A 559 -20.65 -0.59 13.85
C PRO A 559 -19.99 0.33 14.88
N ALA A 560 -18.83 0.88 14.52
CA ALA A 560 -18.11 1.79 15.40
C ALA A 560 -18.84 3.13 15.50
N ARG A 561 -18.91 3.68 16.73
CA ARG A 561 -19.45 5.02 17.01
C ARG A 561 -18.35 6.08 17.05
N GLU A 562 -17.14 5.67 17.39
CA GLU A 562 -15.94 6.50 17.46
C GLU A 562 -14.79 5.75 16.81
N LEU A 563 -13.95 6.48 16.10
CA LEU A 563 -12.74 5.97 15.50
C LEU A 563 -11.53 6.71 16.06
N PRO A 564 -10.41 6.01 16.32
CA PRO A 564 -9.12 6.65 16.52
C PRO A 564 -8.64 7.30 15.21
N MET A 565 -7.56 8.05 15.26
CA MET A 565 -6.91 8.63 14.08
C MET A 565 -7.85 9.51 13.25
N ALA A 566 -8.83 10.12 13.91
CA ALA A 566 -9.90 10.86 13.28
C ALA A 566 -9.67 12.38 13.36
N GLN A 567 -10.75 13.13 13.36
CA GLN A 567 -10.86 14.57 13.16
C GLN A 567 -9.82 15.42 13.91
N ARG A 568 -9.45 15.09 15.14
CA ARG A 568 -8.47 15.86 15.92
C ARG A 568 -7.09 15.94 15.30
N TYR A 569 -6.72 14.97 14.46
CA TYR A 569 -5.45 14.97 13.74
C TYR A 569 -5.41 15.94 12.57
N PHE A 570 -6.55 16.45 12.15
CA PHE A 570 -6.71 17.37 11.02
C PHE A 570 -6.99 18.81 11.45
N LEU A 571 -7.06 19.06 12.74
CA LEU A 571 -7.25 20.41 13.29
C LEU A 571 -5.95 21.22 13.43
N PHE A 572 -4.80 20.55 13.34
CA PHE A 572 -3.50 21.16 13.56
C PHE A 572 -2.54 20.87 12.44
#